data_98164e577e3ef64e9e365f0807c56f13
#
_entry.id   98164e577e3ef64e9e365f0807c56f13
#
_cell.length_a   1.000
_cell.length_b   1.000
_cell.length_c   1.000
_cell.angle_alpha   90.00
_cell.angle_beta   90.00
_cell.angle_gamma   90.00
#
_symmetry.space_group_name_H-M   'P 1'
#
loop_
_entity.id
_entity.type
_entity.pdbx_description
1 polymer ?
#
loop_
_entity_poly.entity_id
_entity_poly.type
_entity_poly.pdbx_seq_one_letter_code
_entity_poly.pdbx_strand_id
1 'polypeptide(L)'
;IMAGIVGLIIIGGIKRIALVTEKVVPFMALLYVLACVYILATNFSFIDDAVTLIINEAFNPTAIGVGGIIGVLMIGFQRAAFSNEAGAGSASIAHSAVKTKYAASEGLVALLEPFIDTVVICTMTALVIIIFNFGGYFEYGGDGLGNIFIDGVAFEGPEITQRAFKEFIPYSSVFLTIAIVLFAVSTMI
;
A
#
# COMPACT_ATOMS: atom_id res chain seq x y z
N ILE A 1 9.70 -20.34 7.55
CA ILE A 1 8.33 -20.71 7.08
C ILE A 1 8.04 -20.02 5.76
N MET A 2 8.13 -18.69 5.64
CA MET A 2 7.88 -17.94 4.40
C MET A 2 8.69 -18.47 3.20
N ALA A 3 10.02 -18.60 3.35
CA ALA A 3 10.88 -19.14 2.28
C ALA A 3 10.49 -20.55 1.82
N GLY A 4 9.97 -21.39 2.73
CA GLY A 4 9.46 -22.72 2.38
C GLY A 4 8.20 -22.68 1.54
N ILE A 5 7.25 -21.79 1.89
CA ILE A 5 5.99 -21.60 1.13
C ILE A 5 6.30 -21.04 -0.26
N VAL A 6 7.11 -19.99 -0.33
CA VAL A 6 7.53 -19.37 -1.59
C VAL A 6 8.28 -20.37 -2.47
N GLY A 7 9.23 -21.14 -1.90
CA GLY A 7 9.96 -22.17 -2.64
C GLY A 7 9.05 -23.26 -3.21
N LEU A 8 8.07 -23.73 -2.46
CA LEU A 8 7.08 -24.70 -2.94
C LEU A 8 6.24 -24.18 -4.10
N ILE A 9 5.93 -22.89 -4.13
CA ILE A 9 5.16 -22.29 -5.22
C ILE A 9 6.05 -22.12 -6.47
N ILE A 10 7.25 -21.55 -6.30
CA ILE A 10 8.17 -21.26 -7.40
C ILE A 10 8.63 -22.54 -8.14
N ILE A 11 8.89 -23.64 -7.42
CA ILE A 11 9.27 -24.93 -8.02
C ILE A 11 8.21 -25.43 -9.02
N GLY A 12 6.95 -25.05 -8.86
CA GLY A 12 5.88 -25.37 -9.80
C GLY A 12 5.87 -24.56 -11.10
N GLY A 13 6.77 -23.59 -11.23
CA GLY A 13 6.91 -22.71 -12.40
C GLY A 13 5.76 -21.71 -12.54
N ILE A 14 5.83 -20.89 -13.61
CA ILE A 14 4.94 -19.75 -13.84
C ILE A 14 3.42 -20.11 -13.82
N LYS A 15 3.07 -21.32 -14.24
CA LYS A 15 1.66 -21.78 -14.21
C LYS A 15 1.14 -21.95 -12.79
N ARG A 16 1.98 -22.45 -11.88
CA ARG A 16 1.60 -22.64 -10.49
C ARG A 16 1.56 -21.32 -9.74
N ILE A 17 2.50 -20.44 -10.04
CA ILE A 17 2.51 -19.05 -9.54
C ILE A 17 1.19 -18.39 -9.91
N ALA A 18 0.81 -18.39 -11.20
CA ALA A 18 -0.43 -17.78 -11.67
C ALA A 18 -1.68 -18.35 -10.99
N LEU A 19 -1.77 -19.66 -10.80
CA LEU A 19 -2.91 -20.31 -10.11
C LEU A 19 -3.03 -19.92 -8.63
N VAL A 20 -1.92 -19.70 -7.96
CA VAL A 20 -1.92 -19.30 -6.56
C VAL A 20 -2.27 -17.82 -6.42
N THR A 21 -1.64 -16.95 -7.21
CA THR A 21 -1.87 -15.50 -7.18
C THR A 21 -3.28 -15.14 -7.63
N GLU A 22 -3.84 -15.80 -8.64
CA GLU A 22 -5.22 -15.62 -9.11
C GLU A 22 -6.27 -15.75 -7.97
N LYS A 23 -6.01 -16.60 -6.99
CA LYS A 23 -6.93 -16.82 -5.86
C LYS A 23 -6.60 -15.97 -4.65
N VAL A 24 -5.32 -15.87 -4.32
CA VAL A 24 -4.84 -15.21 -3.10
C VAL A 24 -4.99 -13.71 -3.20
N VAL A 25 -4.57 -13.11 -4.32
CA VAL A 25 -4.55 -11.65 -4.48
C VAL A 25 -5.94 -11.02 -4.46
N PRO A 26 -6.96 -11.51 -5.20
CA PRO A 26 -8.29 -10.91 -5.13
C PRO A 26 -8.94 -11.04 -3.74
N PHE A 27 -8.73 -12.18 -3.07
CA PHE A 27 -9.27 -12.38 -1.72
C PHE A 27 -8.65 -11.40 -0.72
N MET A 28 -7.35 -11.24 -0.76
CA MET A 28 -6.61 -10.33 0.10
C MET A 28 -6.99 -8.87 -0.18
N ALA A 29 -7.02 -8.46 -1.46
CA ALA A 29 -7.40 -7.12 -1.87
C ALA A 29 -8.84 -6.79 -1.46
N LEU A 30 -9.76 -7.74 -1.62
CA LEU A 30 -11.16 -7.56 -1.21
C LEU A 30 -11.28 -7.31 0.29
N LEU A 31 -10.61 -8.12 1.12
CA LEU A 31 -10.62 -7.93 2.58
C LEU A 31 -10.06 -6.56 2.98
N TYR A 32 -8.95 -6.15 2.35
CA TYR A 32 -8.33 -4.88 2.62
C TYR A 32 -9.24 -3.70 2.23
N VAL A 33 -9.80 -3.74 1.02
CA VAL A 33 -10.73 -2.70 0.53
C VAL A 33 -11.98 -2.61 1.40
N LEU A 34 -12.56 -3.75 1.79
CA LEU A 34 -13.73 -3.74 2.68
C LEU A 34 -13.41 -3.11 4.04
N ALA A 35 -12.24 -3.39 4.61
CA ALA A 35 -11.82 -2.78 5.86
C ALA A 35 -11.59 -1.27 5.72
N CYS A 36 -10.94 -0.82 4.63
CA CYS A 36 -10.79 0.61 4.33
C CYS A 36 -12.15 1.30 4.15
N VAL A 37 -13.04 0.72 3.35
CA VAL A 37 -14.39 1.26 3.12
C VAL A 37 -15.16 1.36 4.43
N TYR A 38 -15.08 0.36 5.30
CA TYR A 38 -15.72 0.40 6.61
C TYR A 38 -15.20 1.59 7.44
N ILE A 39 -13.87 1.77 7.54
CA ILE A 39 -13.27 2.87 8.29
C ILE A 39 -13.68 4.23 7.71
N LEU A 40 -13.61 4.38 6.39
CA LEU A 40 -13.97 5.63 5.72
C LEU A 40 -15.47 5.94 5.85
N ALA A 41 -16.34 4.94 5.80
CA ALA A 41 -17.78 5.11 5.95
C ALA A 41 -18.16 5.51 7.38
N THR A 42 -17.51 4.92 8.39
CA THR A 42 -17.74 5.26 9.81
C THR A 42 -17.18 6.63 10.19
N ASN A 43 -16.18 7.11 9.46
CA ASN A 43 -15.51 8.40 9.68
C ASN A 43 -15.72 9.37 8.50
N PHE A 44 -16.87 9.28 7.84
CA PHE A 44 -17.15 10.04 6.61
C PHE A 44 -17.00 11.56 6.78
N SER A 45 -17.33 12.10 7.96
CA SER A 45 -17.20 13.53 8.26
C SER A 45 -15.76 14.05 8.22
N PHE A 46 -14.77 13.18 8.41
CA PHE A 46 -13.35 13.56 8.41
C PHE A 46 -12.68 13.45 7.03
N ILE A 47 -13.38 12.93 6.01
CA ILE A 47 -12.80 12.74 4.68
C ILE A 47 -12.48 14.08 4.03
N ASP A 48 -13.37 15.06 4.14
CA ASP A 48 -13.18 16.40 3.57
C ASP A 48 -11.98 17.10 4.21
N ASP A 49 -11.86 17.03 5.53
CA ASP A 49 -10.74 17.56 6.28
C ASP A 49 -9.42 16.87 5.90
N ALA A 50 -9.44 15.55 5.71
CA ALA A 50 -8.27 14.78 5.29
C ALA A 50 -7.80 15.15 3.89
N VAL A 51 -8.71 15.30 2.93
CA VAL A 51 -8.39 15.74 1.57
C VAL A 51 -7.85 17.16 1.57
N THR A 52 -8.47 18.06 2.32
CA THR A 52 -8.03 19.46 2.46
C THR A 52 -6.63 19.52 3.06
N LEU A 53 -6.35 18.71 4.09
CA LEU A 53 -5.02 18.61 4.70
C LEU A 53 -3.98 18.14 3.68
N ILE A 54 -4.27 17.09 2.90
CA ILE A 54 -3.35 16.59 1.86
C ILE A 54 -2.99 17.71 0.88
N ILE A 55 -3.99 18.44 0.37
CA ILE A 55 -3.76 19.49 -0.61
C ILE A 55 -2.97 20.65 0.01
N ASN A 56 -3.34 21.10 1.19
CA ASN A 56 -2.67 22.20 1.86
C ASN A 56 -1.21 21.88 2.20
N GLU A 57 -0.94 20.70 2.74
CA GLU A 57 0.42 20.30 3.11
C GLU A 57 1.30 19.98 1.89
N ALA A 58 0.71 19.50 0.79
CA ALA A 58 1.45 19.28 -0.45
C ALA A 58 2.05 20.59 -1.04
N PHE A 59 1.40 21.72 -0.78
CA PHE A 59 1.84 23.04 -1.24
C PHE A 59 2.39 23.93 -0.11
N ASN A 60 2.63 23.37 1.07
CA ASN A 60 3.13 24.10 2.24
C ASN A 60 4.64 24.33 2.11
N PRO A 61 5.10 25.59 1.95
CA PRO A 61 6.52 25.90 1.80
C PRO A 61 7.37 25.52 3.01
N THR A 62 6.77 25.53 4.21
CA THR A 62 7.46 25.20 5.46
C THR A 62 7.76 23.72 5.56
N ALA A 63 6.81 22.85 5.18
CA ALA A 63 7.00 21.40 5.14
C ALA A 63 8.08 21.02 4.12
N ILE A 64 8.11 21.69 2.95
CA ILE A 64 9.13 21.52 1.93
C ILE A 64 10.51 21.99 2.45
N GLY A 65 10.56 23.07 3.23
CA GLY A 65 11.80 23.63 3.79
C GLY A 65 12.50 22.69 4.79
N VAL A 66 11.75 22.00 5.62
CA VAL A 66 12.30 21.07 6.66
C VAL A 66 12.92 19.81 6.03
N GLY A 67 12.27 19.23 5.02
CA GLY A 67 12.79 18.03 4.32
C GLY A 67 13.80 18.32 3.22
N GLY A 68 13.90 19.58 2.80
CA GLY A 68 14.60 19.99 1.58
C GLY A 68 13.91 19.49 0.31
N ILE A 69 13.75 20.36 -0.68
CA ILE A 69 13.07 20.00 -1.95
C ILE A 69 13.69 18.75 -2.59
N ILE A 70 15.02 18.66 -2.60
CA ILE A 70 15.74 17.54 -3.21
C ILE A 70 15.50 16.24 -2.43
N GLY A 71 15.50 16.27 -1.09
CA GLY A 71 15.27 15.10 -0.26
C GLY A 71 13.85 14.53 -0.43
N VAL A 72 12.84 15.40 -0.42
CA VAL A 72 11.43 15.03 -0.62
C VAL A 72 11.22 14.44 -2.01
N LEU A 73 11.77 15.08 -3.06
CA LEU A 73 11.69 14.58 -4.43
C LEU A 73 12.39 13.22 -4.58
N MET A 74 13.60 13.07 -4.02
CA MET A 74 14.36 11.82 -4.12
C MET A 74 13.62 10.66 -3.46
N ILE A 75 13.09 10.84 -2.26
CA ILE A 75 12.28 9.82 -1.58
C ILE A 75 10.98 9.55 -2.34
N GLY A 76 10.31 10.59 -2.83
CA GLY A 76 9.09 10.46 -3.63
C GLY A 76 9.32 9.64 -4.91
N PHE A 77 10.35 9.93 -5.68
CA PHE A 77 10.70 9.17 -6.88
C PHE A 77 11.09 7.72 -6.56
N GLN A 78 11.88 7.51 -5.51
CA GLN A 78 12.25 6.18 -5.06
C GLN A 78 11.03 5.34 -4.68
N ARG A 79 10.10 5.92 -3.91
CA ARG A 79 8.86 5.24 -3.53
C ARG A 79 7.95 5.00 -4.73
N ALA A 80 7.81 5.96 -5.64
CA ALA A 80 7.02 5.82 -6.85
C ALA A 80 7.55 4.72 -7.79
N ALA A 81 8.88 4.61 -7.94
CA ALA A 81 9.49 3.58 -8.78
C ALA A 81 9.21 2.15 -8.29
N PHE A 82 9.03 1.98 -6.98
CA PHE A 82 8.76 0.67 -6.36
C PHE A 82 7.30 0.49 -5.92
N SER A 83 6.40 1.39 -6.30
CA SER A 83 5.02 1.33 -5.85
C SER A 83 4.20 0.24 -6.54
N ASN A 84 4.53 -0.09 -7.80
CA ASN A 84 3.88 -1.15 -8.55
C ASN A 84 4.82 -1.78 -9.60
N GLU A 85 4.38 -2.86 -10.22
CA GLU A 85 5.13 -3.60 -11.23
C GLU A 85 5.48 -2.77 -12.47
N ALA A 86 4.67 -1.79 -12.83
CA ALA A 86 4.95 -0.89 -13.96
C ALA A 86 6.17 -0.01 -13.70
N GLY A 87 6.35 0.47 -12.46
CA GLY A 87 7.52 1.24 -12.04
C GLY A 87 8.80 0.40 -11.98
N ALA A 88 8.71 -0.83 -11.47
CA ALA A 88 9.82 -1.79 -11.41
C ALA A 88 10.20 -2.37 -12.78
N GLY A 89 9.26 -2.36 -13.74
CA GLY A 89 9.47 -2.90 -15.09
C GLY A 89 9.25 -4.42 -15.21
N SER A 90 8.81 -5.08 -14.14
CA SER A 90 8.53 -6.51 -14.10
C SER A 90 7.16 -6.89 -14.68
N ALA A 91 6.25 -5.93 -14.84
CA ALA A 91 4.91 -6.14 -15.42
C ALA A 91 4.94 -6.91 -16.75
N SER A 92 5.87 -6.61 -17.65
CA SER A 92 6.01 -7.28 -18.93
C SER A 92 6.30 -8.78 -18.81
N ILE A 93 6.96 -9.22 -17.74
CA ILE A 93 7.26 -10.63 -17.47
C ILE A 93 5.97 -11.36 -17.11
N ALA A 94 5.17 -10.82 -16.20
CA ALA A 94 3.90 -11.38 -15.78
C ALA A 94 2.90 -11.44 -16.96
N HIS A 95 2.73 -10.33 -17.68
CA HIS A 95 1.83 -10.22 -18.82
C HIS A 95 2.24 -11.08 -20.03
N SER A 96 3.54 -11.43 -20.17
CA SER A 96 4.01 -12.31 -21.23
C SER A 96 3.44 -13.73 -21.14
N ALA A 97 3.01 -14.16 -19.96
CA ALA A 97 2.45 -15.49 -19.73
C ALA A 97 0.96 -15.61 -20.09
N VAL A 98 0.30 -14.49 -20.37
CA VAL A 98 -1.14 -14.43 -20.65
C VAL A 98 -1.46 -15.00 -22.03
N LYS A 99 -2.51 -15.81 -22.11
CA LYS A 99 -3.03 -16.35 -23.37
C LYS A 99 -4.07 -15.40 -23.96
N THR A 100 -3.66 -14.52 -24.83
CA THR A 100 -4.56 -13.61 -25.55
C THR A 100 -4.35 -13.70 -27.06
N LYS A 101 -5.40 -13.43 -27.84
CA LYS A 101 -5.32 -13.31 -29.28
C LYS A 101 -4.76 -11.98 -29.77
N TYR A 102 -4.92 -10.94 -28.96
CA TYR A 102 -4.56 -9.57 -29.30
C TYR A 102 -3.71 -8.97 -28.17
N ALA A 103 -2.47 -8.64 -28.46
CA ALA A 103 -1.55 -8.00 -27.50
C ALA A 103 -2.11 -6.68 -26.92
N ALA A 104 -2.87 -5.93 -27.74
CA ALA A 104 -3.50 -4.69 -27.30
C ALA A 104 -4.52 -4.89 -26.17
N SER A 105 -5.24 -6.02 -26.14
CA SER A 105 -6.20 -6.30 -25.06
C SER A 105 -5.49 -6.51 -23.72
N GLU A 106 -4.33 -7.15 -23.73
CA GLU A 106 -3.51 -7.32 -22.53
C GLU A 106 -2.93 -6.00 -22.05
N GLY A 107 -2.49 -5.14 -22.97
CA GLY A 107 -2.04 -3.79 -22.65
C GLY A 107 -3.12 -2.94 -21.97
N LEU A 108 -4.39 -3.08 -22.37
CA LEU A 108 -5.52 -2.41 -21.70
C LEU A 108 -5.78 -2.95 -20.29
N VAL A 109 -5.61 -4.25 -20.08
CA VAL A 109 -5.72 -4.86 -18.74
C VAL A 109 -4.59 -4.38 -17.85
N ALA A 110 -3.37 -4.32 -18.37
CA ALA A 110 -2.19 -3.83 -17.65
C ALA A 110 -2.31 -2.38 -17.17
N LEU A 111 -3.13 -1.55 -17.84
CA LEU A 111 -3.42 -0.18 -17.37
C LEU A 111 -4.27 -0.13 -16.08
N LEU A 112 -5.04 -1.17 -15.81
CA LEU A 112 -5.88 -1.23 -14.60
C LEU A 112 -5.03 -1.45 -13.34
N GLU A 113 -3.90 -2.11 -13.44
CA GLU A 113 -3.02 -2.39 -12.31
C GLU A 113 -2.58 -1.12 -11.58
N PRO A 114 -1.87 -0.16 -12.21
CA PRO A 114 -1.44 1.06 -11.53
C PRO A 114 -2.63 1.94 -11.12
N PHE A 115 -3.75 1.89 -11.83
CA PHE A 115 -4.94 2.62 -11.44
C PHE A 115 -5.54 2.06 -10.15
N ILE A 116 -5.76 0.76 -10.05
CA ILE A 116 -6.34 0.13 -8.85
C ILE A 116 -5.39 0.28 -7.68
N ASP A 117 -4.12 -0.02 -7.86
CA ASP A 117 -3.12 0.04 -6.79
C ASP A 117 -2.90 1.48 -6.31
N THR A 118 -2.55 2.38 -7.20
CA THR A 118 -2.13 3.73 -6.82
C THR A 118 -3.32 4.65 -6.58
N VAL A 119 -4.31 4.68 -7.48
CA VAL A 119 -5.42 5.64 -7.35
C VAL A 119 -6.44 5.15 -6.31
N VAL A 120 -6.74 3.86 -6.25
CA VAL A 120 -7.76 3.35 -5.33
C VAL A 120 -7.15 2.95 -3.99
N ILE A 121 -6.27 1.95 -3.98
CA ILE A 121 -5.75 1.35 -2.73
C ILE A 121 -4.89 2.34 -1.94
N CYS A 122 -3.93 3.00 -2.59
CA CYS A 122 -3.04 3.94 -1.90
C CYS A 122 -3.79 5.16 -1.39
N THR A 123 -4.78 5.69 -2.13
CA THR A 123 -5.60 6.81 -1.66
C THR A 123 -6.44 6.43 -0.45
N MET A 124 -7.08 5.26 -0.47
CA MET A 124 -7.84 4.77 0.68
C MET A 124 -6.95 4.59 1.91
N THR A 125 -5.76 4.01 1.73
CA THR A 125 -4.76 3.82 2.80
C THR A 125 -4.31 5.15 3.38
N ALA A 126 -4.00 6.13 2.52
CA ALA A 126 -3.59 7.46 2.95
C ALA A 126 -4.69 8.16 3.77
N LEU A 127 -5.93 8.11 3.32
CA LEU A 127 -7.07 8.67 4.04
C LEU A 127 -7.24 8.02 5.42
N VAL A 128 -7.15 6.68 5.50
CA VAL A 128 -7.25 5.96 6.78
C VAL A 128 -6.15 6.39 7.76
N ILE A 129 -4.91 6.52 7.29
CA ILE A 129 -3.77 6.94 8.12
C ILE A 129 -3.94 8.39 8.59
N ILE A 130 -4.40 9.30 7.73
CA ILE A 130 -4.61 10.70 8.07
C ILE A 130 -5.76 10.85 9.07
N ILE A 131 -6.88 10.16 8.85
CA ILE A 131 -8.02 10.16 9.77
C ILE A 131 -7.61 9.61 11.13
N PHE A 132 -6.79 8.56 11.16
CA PHE A 132 -6.22 8.06 12.41
C PHE A 132 -5.41 9.15 13.12
N ASN A 133 -4.57 9.89 12.40
CA ASN A 133 -3.74 10.95 12.99
C ASN A 133 -4.52 12.18 13.46
N PHE A 134 -5.78 12.37 13.10
CA PHE A 134 -6.63 13.40 13.70
C PHE A 134 -6.83 13.20 15.21
N GLY A 135 -6.59 11.99 15.73
CA GLY A 135 -6.48 11.72 17.16
C GLY A 135 -5.19 12.21 17.81
N GLY A 136 -4.26 12.79 17.03
CA GLY A 136 -2.98 13.32 17.55
C GLY A 136 -1.97 12.24 17.94
N TYR A 137 -2.04 11.07 17.33
CA TYR A 137 -1.20 9.92 17.68
C TYR A 137 0.25 10.03 17.17
N PHE A 138 0.49 10.83 16.12
CA PHE A 138 1.81 10.90 15.49
C PHE A 138 2.68 11.98 16.13
N GLU A 139 3.81 11.55 16.64
CA GLU A 139 4.90 12.42 17.07
C GLU A 139 5.98 12.43 15.99
N TYR A 140 6.35 13.63 15.51
CA TYR A 140 7.32 13.80 14.44
C TYR A 140 8.67 14.27 14.99
N GLY A 141 9.77 13.72 14.45
CA GLY A 141 11.06 14.40 14.46
C GLY A 141 11.94 14.23 15.68
N GLY A 142 11.82 13.12 16.42
CA GLY A 142 12.71 12.86 17.54
C GLY A 142 14.17 12.51 17.17
N ASP A 143 14.39 11.94 16.00
CA ASP A 143 15.69 11.39 15.57
C ASP A 143 16.32 12.08 14.36
N GLY A 144 15.66 13.05 13.78
CA GLY A 144 16.09 13.73 12.54
C GLY A 144 16.06 12.84 11.27
N LEU A 145 15.57 11.62 11.37
CA LEU A 145 15.47 10.66 10.26
C LEU A 145 14.07 10.65 9.63
N GLY A 146 13.11 11.39 10.21
CA GLY A 146 11.73 11.47 9.71
C GLY A 146 10.86 10.28 10.10
N ASN A 147 11.26 9.51 11.11
CA ASN A 147 10.45 8.44 11.65
C ASN A 147 9.22 8.98 12.39
N ILE A 148 8.12 8.22 12.32
CA ILE A 148 6.90 8.51 13.04
C ILE A 148 6.93 7.73 14.36
N PHE A 149 6.73 8.43 15.47
CA PHE A 149 6.59 7.82 16.77
C PHE A 149 5.12 7.80 17.18
N ILE A 150 4.69 6.68 17.76
CA ILE A 150 3.36 6.53 18.37
C ILE A 150 3.60 5.94 19.76
N ASP A 151 3.16 6.64 20.79
CA ASP A 151 3.39 6.26 22.21
C ASP A 151 4.89 6.04 22.51
N GLY A 152 5.78 6.85 21.91
CA GLY A 152 7.25 6.75 22.10
C GLY A 152 7.92 5.58 21.38
N VAL A 153 7.21 4.83 20.54
CA VAL A 153 7.75 3.74 19.73
C VAL A 153 7.80 4.18 18.26
N ALA A 154 8.94 3.96 17.61
CA ALA A 154 9.09 4.24 16.18
C ALA A 154 8.32 3.20 15.35
N PHE A 155 7.50 3.68 14.41
CA PHE A 155 6.75 2.85 13.47
C PHE A 155 7.13 3.19 12.04
N GLU A 156 7.25 2.15 11.20
CA GLU A 156 7.59 2.31 9.79
C GLU A 156 6.63 1.53 8.89
N GLY A 157 6.35 2.12 7.72
CA GLY A 157 5.63 1.46 6.63
C GLY A 157 4.31 0.78 7.04
N PRO A 158 4.17 -0.54 6.82
CA PRO A 158 2.91 -1.26 7.06
C PRO A 158 2.45 -1.29 8.52
N GLU A 159 3.36 -1.07 9.48
CA GLU A 159 3.04 -1.06 10.91
C GLU A 159 2.13 0.12 11.27
N ILE A 160 2.34 1.29 10.63
CA ILE A 160 1.49 2.47 10.82
C ILE A 160 0.06 2.16 10.38
N THR A 161 -0.08 1.53 9.21
CA THR A 161 -1.39 1.10 8.70
C THR A 161 -2.05 0.10 9.65
N GLN A 162 -1.29 -0.88 10.14
CA GLN A 162 -1.78 -1.86 11.09
C GLN A 162 -2.26 -1.20 12.40
N ARG A 163 -1.54 -0.21 12.90
CA ARG A 163 -1.94 0.54 14.09
C ARG A 163 -3.22 1.33 13.86
N ALA A 164 -3.34 2.03 12.72
CA ALA A 164 -4.54 2.75 12.34
C ALA A 164 -5.77 1.85 12.27
N PHE A 165 -5.65 0.70 11.60
CA PHE A 165 -6.76 -0.26 11.52
C PHE A 165 -7.15 -0.85 12.87
N LYS A 166 -6.17 -1.12 13.75
CA LYS A 166 -6.42 -1.65 15.09
C LYS A 166 -7.27 -0.71 15.95
N GLU A 167 -7.10 0.60 15.75
CA GLU A 167 -7.89 1.61 16.45
C GLU A 167 -9.36 1.59 16.04
N PHE A 168 -9.63 1.50 14.73
CA PHE A 168 -10.98 1.57 14.19
C PHE A 168 -11.74 0.24 14.19
N ILE A 169 -11.02 -0.89 14.08
CA ILE A 169 -11.61 -2.21 13.94
C ILE A 169 -11.09 -3.13 15.04
N PRO A 170 -11.91 -3.50 16.03
CA PRO A 170 -11.53 -4.49 17.04
C PRO A 170 -11.08 -5.79 16.37
N TYR A 171 -10.01 -6.40 16.88
CA TYR A 171 -9.43 -7.66 16.37
C TYR A 171 -8.85 -7.59 14.94
N SER A 172 -8.74 -6.39 14.34
CA SER A 172 -8.16 -6.23 12.99
C SER A 172 -6.72 -6.73 12.87
N SER A 173 -5.96 -6.75 13.96
CA SER A 173 -4.55 -7.14 13.95
C SER A 173 -4.31 -8.55 13.38
N VAL A 174 -5.21 -9.50 13.63
CA VAL A 174 -5.05 -10.89 13.14
C VAL A 174 -5.24 -10.94 11.62
N PHE A 175 -6.34 -10.39 11.11
CA PHE A 175 -6.61 -10.44 9.66
C PHE A 175 -5.62 -9.57 8.87
N LEU A 176 -5.19 -8.42 9.41
CA LEU A 176 -4.17 -7.58 8.80
C LEU A 176 -2.80 -8.26 8.76
N THR A 177 -2.41 -8.95 9.83
CA THR A 177 -1.18 -9.74 9.82
C THR A 177 -1.24 -10.82 8.74
N ILE A 178 -2.38 -11.51 8.61
CA ILE A 178 -2.59 -12.49 7.54
C ILE A 178 -2.50 -11.81 6.16
N ALA A 179 -3.16 -10.67 5.97
CA ALA A 179 -3.11 -9.92 4.73
C ALA A 179 -1.69 -9.48 4.37
N ILE A 180 -0.93 -8.92 5.33
CA ILE A 180 0.47 -8.50 5.12
C ILE A 180 1.35 -9.70 4.76
N VAL A 181 1.18 -10.83 5.43
CA VAL A 181 1.92 -12.07 5.11
C VAL A 181 1.59 -12.55 3.69
N LEU A 182 0.30 -12.54 3.30
CA LEU A 182 -0.11 -12.90 1.95
C LEU A 182 0.42 -11.91 0.91
N PHE A 183 0.43 -10.61 1.22
CA PHE A 183 1.07 -9.58 0.38
C PHE A 183 2.56 -9.86 0.19
N ALA A 184 3.28 -10.10 1.28
CA ALA A 184 4.71 -10.40 1.22
C ALA A 184 4.98 -11.68 0.41
N VAL A 185 4.17 -12.73 0.57
CA VAL A 185 4.28 -13.96 -0.22
C VAL A 185 3.98 -13.71 -1.68
N SER A 186 2.92 -12.97 -2.01
CA SER A 186 2.55 -12.66 -3.41
C SER A 186 3.61 -11.82 -4.13
N THR A 187 4.29 -10.93 -3.40
CA THR A 187 5.38 -10.11 -3.95
C THR A 187 6.68 -10.91 -4.19
N MET A 188 6.89 -11.98 -3.42
CA MET A 188 8.09 -12.82 -3.55
C MET A 188 7.97 -13.93 -4.60
N ILE A 189 6.80 -14.21 -5.12
CA ILE A 189 6.54 -15.23 -6.15
C ILE A 189 6.29 -14.61 -7.51
#